data_cd15cd8857f091541dc731bc972178eb
#
_entry.id   cd15cd8857f091541dc731bc972178eb
#
_cell.length_a   1.000
_cell.length_b   1.000
_cell.length_c   1.000
_cell.angle_alpha   90.00
_cell.angle_beta   90.00
_cell.angle_gamma   90.00
#
_symmetry.space_group_name_H-M   'P 1'
#
loop_
_entity.id
_entity.type
_entity.pdbx_description
1 polymer ?
#
loop_
_entity_poly.entity_id
_entity_poly.type
_entity_poly.pdbx_seq_one_letter_code
_entity_poly.pdbx_strand_id
1 'polypeptide(L)'
;MPYMGGIELIKAARAAGMNSKYVIVSAYEEFEYARQAITLGVKEYLVKPITVDEVKNLLLRLEAEPHTEWIGSKEVKSLKSEYPDAHPLVRKALSFIETGYATKINQKELADNLGISQEYFCYLFNKDVGETFSRFLKNYRIETAKKLLLTGVPKEEIPYSVGFSDPKYFNKVFREIAGISVAEYIKENRK
;
A
#
# COMPACT_ATOMS: atom_id res chain seq x y z
N MET A 1 -9.84 -13.89 -27.03
CA MET A 1 -8.93 -15.06 -26.99
C MET A 1 -9.82 -16.30 -27.03
N PRO A 2 -9.64 -17.23 -27.96
CA PRO A 2 -10.65 -18.28 -28.17
C PRO A 2 -10.66 -19.41 -27.13
N TYR A 3 -9.66 -19.50 -26.22
CA TYR A 3 -9.51 -20.66 -25.34
C TYR A 3 -9.31 -20.33 -23.87
N MET A 4 -8.98 -19.08 -23.49
CA MET A 4 -8.73 -18.70 -22.09
C MET A 4 -8.88 -17.18 -21.92
N GLY A 5 -9.69 -16.74 -20.96
CA GLY A 5 -9.83 -15.32 -20.61
C GLY A 5 -8.60 -14.77 -19.86
N GLY A 6 -8.44 -13.45 -19.85
CA GLY A 6 -7.30 -12.81 -19.15
C GLY A 6 -7.25 -13.10 -17.66
N ILE A 7 -8.40 -13.16 -17.00
CA ILE A 7 -8.54 -13.54 -15.57
C ILE A 7 -8.09 -14.99 -15.33
N GLU A 8 -8.51 -15.89 -16.21
CA GLU A 8 -8.17 -17.32 -16.14
C GLU A 8 -6.67 -17.53 -16.38
N LEU A 9 -6.07 -16.78 -17.31
CA LEU A 9 -4.63 -16.79 -17.56
C LEU A 9 -3.85 -16.37 -16.32
N ILE A 10 -4.26 -15.30 -15.64
CA ILE A 10 -3.59 -14.83 -14.42
C ILE A 10 -3.71 -15.87 -13.30
N LYS A 11 -4.89 -16.49 -13.13
CA LYS A 11 -5.08 -17.58 -12.17
C LYS A 11 -4.14 -18.76 -12.45
N ALA A 12 -4.06 -19.19 -13.69
CA ALA A 12 -3.19 -20.30 -14.10
C ALA A 12 -1.71 -19.96 -13.91
N ALA A 13 -1.28 -18.77 -14.28
CA ALA A 13 0.09 -18.32 -14.12
C ALA A 13 0.52 -18.26 -12.65
N ARG A 14 -0.37 -17.76 -11.77
CA ARG A 14 -0.11 -17.75 -10.31
C ARG A 14 -0.08 -19.16 -9.72
N ALA A 15 -0.98 -20.04 -10.15
CA ALA A 15 -0.95 -21.44 -9.74
C ALA A 15 0.32 -22.17 -10.18
N ALA A 16 0.90 -21.74 -11.32
CA ALA A 16 2.20 -22.20 -11.80
C ALA A 16 3.41 -21.53 -11.09
N GLY A 17 3.19 -20.70 -10.08
CA GLY A 17 4.26 -20.03 -9.33
C GLY A 17 4.88 -18.83 -10.04
N MET A 18 4.27 -18.32 -11.11
CA MET A 18 4.77 -17.14 -11.83
C MET A 18 4.51 -15.87 -11.03
N ASN A 19 5.58 -15.17 -10.66
CA ASN A 19 5.52 -13.95 -9.85
C ASN A 19 5.65 -12.68 -10.71
N SER A 20 4.88 -12.61 -11.79
CA SER A 20 4.85 -11.45 -12.69
C SER A 20 3.88 -10.37 -12.20
N LYS A 21 4.15 -9.12 -12.57
CA LYS A 21 3.20 -8.02 -12.41
C LYS A 21 2.20 -8.09 -13.56
N TYR A 22 0.91 -8.15 -13.25
CA TYR A 22 -0.16 -8.26 -14.24
C TYR A 22 -0.90 -6.93 -14.34
N VAL A 23 -1.16 -6.50 -15.57
CA VAL A 23 -2.02 -5.37 -15.92
C VAL A 23 -3.08 -5.88 -16.87
N ILE A 24 -4.34 -5.57 -16.60
CA ILE A 24 -5.45 -5.90 -17.49
C ILE A 24 -5.81 -4.68 -18.34
N VAL A 25 -5.97 -4.92 -19.63
CA VAL A 25 -6.43 -3.92 -20.58
C VAL A 25 -7.72 -4.46 -21.22
N SER A 26 -8.83 -3.77 -21.01
CA SER A 26 -10.16 -4.19 -21.44
C SER A 26 -10.91 -3.09 -22.20
N ALA A 27 -11.78 -3.48 -23.11
CA ALA A 27 -12.75 -2.56 -23.72
C ALA A 27 -14.03 -2.41 -22.88
N TYR A 28 -14.18 -3.17 -21.81
CA TYR A 28 -15.39 -3.23 -20.99
C TYR A 28 -15.12 -2.64 -19.60
N GLU A 29 -15.98 -1.73 -19.16
CA GLU A 29 -16.06 -1.19 -17.79
C GLU A 29 -16.86 -2.11 -16.85
N GLU A 30 -16.80 -3.43 -17.05
CA GLU A 30 -17.58 -4.33 -16.22
C GLU A 30 -16.98 -4.42 -14.82
N PHE A 31 -17.73 -3.93 -13.86
CA PHE A 31 -17.37 -3.90 -12.42
C PHE A 31 -16.94 -5.28 -11.87
N GLU A 32 -17.58 -6.36 -12.34
CA GLU A 32 -17.24 -7.72 -11.92
C GLU A 32 -15.86 -8.19 -12.40
N TYR A 33 -15.42 -7.79 -13.59
CA TYR A 33 -14.07 -8.08 -14.09
C TYR A 33 -13.00 -7.29 -13.33
N ALA A 34 -13.27 -6.01 -13.06
CA ALA A 34 -12.36 -5.18 -12.25
C ALA A 34 -12.25 -5.74 -10.82
N ARG A 35 -13.35 -6.17 -10.21
CA ARG A 35 -13.37 -6.79 -8.87
C ARG A 35 -12.58 -8.10 -8.82
N GLN A 36 -12.71 -8.95 -9.84
CA GLN A 36 -11.91 -10.18 -9.93
C GLN A 36 -10.43 -9.88 -10.14
N ALA A 37 -10.08 -8.90 -10.95
CA ALA A 37 -8.72 -8.44 -11.17
C ALA A 37 -8.06 -7.98 -9.86
N ILE A 38 -8.76 -7.19 -9.06
CA ILE A 38 -8.31 -6.73 -7.72
C ILE A 38 -8.08 -7.92 -6.79
N THR A 39 -9.01 -8.89 -6.77
CA THR A 39 -8.88 -10.12 -5.95
C THR A 39 -7.65 -10.94 -6.33
N LEU A 40 -7.27 -10.92 -7.60
CA LEU A 40 -6.09 -11.59 -8.13
C LEU A 40 -4.79 -10.76 -7.96
N GLY A 41 -4.85 -9.57 -7.34
CA GLY A 41 -3.69 -8.71 -7.13
C GLY A 41 -3.07 -8.21 -8.44
N VAL A 42 -3.91 -7.90 -9.43
CA VAL A 42 -3.50 -7.21 -10.66
C VAL A 42 -3.07 -5.79 -10.29
N LYS A 43 -2.00 -5.30 -10.88
CA LYS A 43 -1.42 -3.99 -10.53
C LYS A 43 -2.25 -2.83 -11.05
N GLU A 44 -2.86 -2.99 -12.22
CA GLU A 44 -3.70 -1.95 -12.81
C GLU A 44 -4.73 -2.58 -13.75
N TYR A 45 -5.88 -1.91 -13.90
CA TYR A 45 -6.93 -2.23 -14.85
C TYR A 45 -7.17 -1.00 -15.73
N LEU A 46 -6.82 -1.09 -17.01
CA LEU A 46 -6.96 0.00 -17.97
C LEU A 46 -8.15 -0.27 -18.90
N VAL A 47 -8.98 0.74 -19.11
CA VAL A 47 -10.11 0.68 -20.04
C VAL A 47 -9.70 1.33 -21.36
N LYS A 48 -9.98 0.66 -22.49
CA LYS A 48 -9.73 1.22 -23.82
C LYS A 48 -10.76 2.33 -24.14
N PRO A 49 -10.38 3.41 -24.84
CA PRO A 49 -9.09 3.65 -25.49
C PRO A 49 -8.00 4.08 -24.49
N ILE A 50 -6.77 3.58 -24.67
CA ILE A 50 -5.64 3.89 -23.82
C ILE A 50 -4.73 4.87 -24.56
N THR A 51 -4.28 5.90 -23.86
CA THR A 51 -3.30 6.88 -24.36
C THR A 51 -1.87 6.45 -24.10
N VAL A 52 -0.94 6.98 -24.89
CA VAL A 52 0.50 6.73 -24.71
C VAL A 52 0.96 7.22 -23.32
N ASP A 53 0.42 8.34 -22.83
CA ASP A 53 0.77 8.92 -21.54
C ASP A 53 0.29 8.05 -20.37
N GLU A 54 -0.88 7.42 -20.47
CA GLU A 54 -1.36 6.48 -19.45
C GLU A 54 -0.45 5.25 -19.35
N VAL A 55 -0.04 4.67 -20.48
CA VAL A 55 0.90 3.55 -20.51
C VAL A 55 2.26 3.96 -19.94
N LYS A 56 2.76 5.14 -20.31
CA LYS A 56 4.03 5.66 -19.83
C LYS A 56 4.03 5.88 -18.32
N ASN A 57 2.98 6.50 -17.78
CA ASN A 57 2.79 6.71 -16.35
C ASN A 57 2.64 5.38 -15.59
N LEU A 58 1.98 4.40 -16.18
CA LEU A 58 1.87 3.07 -15.61
C LEU A 58 3.24 2.39 -15.53
N LEU A 59 4.02 2.41 -16.61
CA LEU A 59 5.36 1.81 -16.63
C LEU A 59 6.28 2.45 -15.60
N LEU A 60 6.27 3.79 -15.50
CA LEU A 60 7.04 4.51 -14.48
C LEU A 60 6.64 4.11 -13.06
N ARG A 61 5.34 3.91 -12.79
CA ARG A 61 4.86 3.42 -11.49
C ARG A 61 5.29 1.98 -11.22
N LEU A 62 5.24 1.11 -12.23
CA LEU A 62 5.66 -0.28 -12.12
C LEU A 62 7.18 -0.42 -11.93
N GLU A 63 7.99 0.49 -12.51
CA GLU A 63 9.43 0.55 -12.32
C GLU A 63 9.82 1.16 -10.97
N ALA A 64 9.08 2.18 -10.51
CA ALA A 64 9.30 2.82 -9.21
C ALA A 64 8.89 1.92 -8.02
N GLU A 65 8.06 0.91 -8.23
CA GLU A 65 7.88 -0.16 -7.24
C GLU A 65 9.20 -0.91 -7.11
N PRO A 66 9.87 -0.89 -5.94
CA PRO A 66 11.10 -1.64 -5.77
C PRO A 66 10.85 -3.08 -6.22
N HIS A 67 11.67 -3.55 -7.16
CA HIS A 67 11.80 -4.96 -7.41
C HIS A 67 12.17 -5.58 -6.07
N THR A 68 11.22 -6.15 -5.39
CA THR A 68 11.48 -7.08 -4.31
C THR A 68 12.02 -8.33 -4.99
N GLU A 69 13.27 -8.23 -5.47
CA GLU A 69 14.06 -9.43 -5.67
C GLU A 69 14.09 -10.13 -4.32
N TRP A 70 13.64 -11.32 -4.32
CA TRP A 70 13.75 -12.27 -3.26
C TRP A 70 15.20 -12.46 -2.84
N ILE A 71 15.72 -11.56 -2.02
CA ILE A 71 16.87 -11.86 -1.17
C ILE A 71 16.28 -12.46 0.10
N GLY A 72 16.31 -13.78 0.17
CA GLY A 72 16.25 -14.59 1.39
C GLY A 72 15.12 -14.24 2.36
N SER A 73 14.03 -14.99 2.29
CA SER A 73 13.13 -15.33 3.40
C SER A 73 13.37 -14.62 4.74
N LYS A 74 12.87 -13.39 4.88
CA LYS A 74 12.18 -12.94 6.06
C LYS A 74 10.76 -12.66 5.62
N GLU A 75 9.82 -13.45 6.10
CA GLU A 75 8.39 -13.21 5.96
C GLU A 75 8.13 -11.75 6.27
N VAL A 76 7.81 -10.94 5.26
CA VAL A 76 7.19 -9.64 5.48
C VAL A 76 5.81 -9.98 6.01
N LYS A 77 5.68 -10.06 7.33
CA LYS A 77 4.39 -10.28 7.98
C LYS A 77 3.48 -9.17 7.51
N SER A 78 2.45 -9.54 6.74
CA SER A 78 1.36 -8.63 6.39
C SER A 78 0.76 -8.09 7.69
N LEU A 79 0.37 -6.82 7.72
CA LEU A 79 -0.34 -6.23 8.87
C LEU A 79 -1.53 -7.09 9.31
N LYS A 80 -2.21 -7.75 8.37
CA LYS A 80 -3.27 -8.73 8.69
C LYS A 80 -2.79 -9.90 9.53
N SER A 81 -1.55 -10.32 9.36
CA SER A 81 -0.96 -11.43 10.11
C SER A 81 -0.54 -11.01 11.52
N GLU A 82 -0.34 -9.71 11.74
CA GLU A 82 -0.07 -9.15 13.08
C GLU A 82 -1.35 -9.05 13.91
N TYR A 83 -2.52 -8.98 13.25
CA TYR A 83 -3.84 -8.88 13.90
C TYR A 83 -4.77 -10.02 13.42
N PRO A 84 -4.47 -11.28 13.72
CA PRO A 84 -5.22 -12.44 13.21
C PRO A 84 -6.67 -12.47 13.71
N ASP A 85 -6.91 -12.01 14.94
CA ASP A 85 -8.22 -12.01 15.60
C ASP A 85 -9.03 -10.73 15.38
N ALA A 86 -8.47 -9.75 14.63
CA ALA A 86 -9.17 -8.51 14.34
C ALA A 86 -10.40 -8.74 13.45
N HIS A 87 -11.42 -7.93 13.70
CA HIS A 87 -12.65 -7.92 12.90
C HIS A 87 -12.36 -7.83 11.40
N PRO A 88 -13.10 -8.54 10.52
CA PRO A 88 -12.85 -8.55 9.08
C PRO A 88 -12.75 -7.16 8.44
N LEU A 89 -13.53 -6.17 8.92
CA LEU A 89 -13.47 -4.79 8.45
C LEU A 89 -12.15 -4.10 8.85
N VAL A 90 -11.64 -4.36 10.06
CA VAL A 90 -10.33 -3.85 10.51
C VAL A 90 -9.21 -4.47 9.68
N ARG A 91 -9.28 -5.77 9.40
CA ARG A 91 -8.31 -6.45 8.53
C ARG A 91 -8.32 -5.90 7.09
N LYS A 92 -9.50 -5.51 6.56
CA LYS A 92 -9.59 -4.79 5.28
C LYS A 92 -8.93 -3.41 5.35
N ALA A 93 -9.17 -2.66 6.43
CA ALA A 93 -8.54 -1.35 6.64
C ALA A 93 -7.02 -1.45 6.77
N LEU A 94 -6.49 -2.45 7.47
CA LEU A 94 -5.05 -2.72 7.56
C LEU A 94 -4.43 -3.00 6.18
N SER A 95 -5.11 -3.79 5.33
CA SER A 95 -4.67 -4.01 3.95
C SER A 95 -4.69 -2.74 3.10
N PHE A 96 -5.69 -1.88 3.32
CA PHE A 96 -5.75 -0.60 2.65
C PHE A 96 -4.59 0.31 3.05
N ILE A 97 -4.18 0.28 4.33
CA ILE A 97 -2.99 0.99 4.80
C ILE A 97 -1.74 0.45 4.10
N GLU A 98 -1.53 -0.87 4.06
CA GLU A 98 -0.35 -1.47 3.43
C GLU A 98 -0.13 -1.02 1.99
N THR A 99 -1.20 -0.92 1.22
CA THR A 99 -1.12 -0.58 -0.21
C THR A 99 -1.24 0.91 -0.50
N GLY A 100 -1.89 1.68 0.39
CA GLY A 100 -2.27 3.07 0.16
C GLY A 100 -1.66 4.10 1.12
N TYR A 101 -0.78 3.71 2.05
CA TYR A 101 -0.27 4.62 3.10
C TYR A 101 0.36 5.91 2.55
N ALA A 102 0.98 5.85 1.36
CA ALA A 102 1.63 6.99 0.73
C ALA A 102 0.64 8.04 0.17
N THR A 103 -0.63 7.68 0.04
CA THR A 103 -1.67 8.58 -0.45
C THR A 103 -2.44 9.26 0.70
N LYS A 104 -3.26 10.28 0.36
CA LYS A 104 -4.16 10.87 1.34
C LYS A 104 -5.28 9.88 1.66
N ILE A 105 -5.27 9.31 2.85
CA ILE A 105 -6.34 8.44 3.34
C ILE A 105 -7.32 9.28 4.17
N ASN A 106 -8.56 9.36 3.69
CA ASN A 106 -9.66 9.96 4.42
C ASN A 106 -10.39 8.86 5.20
N GLN A 107 -10.41 8.98 6.52
CA GLN A 107 -11.02 7.99 7.41
C GLN A 107 -12.53 7.84 7.19
N LYS A 108 -13.22 8.92 6.84
CA LYS A 108 -14.66 8.88 6.53
C LYS A 108 -14.90 8.09 5.24
N GLU A 109 -14.18 8.42 4.17
CA GLU A 109 -14.27 7.70 2.89
C GLU A 109 -13.95 6.21 3.04
N LEU A 110 -12.97 5.88 3.89
CA LEU A 110 -12.63 4.48 4.19
C LEU A 110 -13.78 3.77 4.90
N ALA A 111 -14.42 4.40 5.89
CA ALA A 111 -15.57 3.84 6.58
C ALA A 111 -16.77 3.66 5.64
N ASP A 112 -17.04 4.65 4.80
CA ASP A 112 -18.11 4.61 3.79
C ASP A 112 -17.87 3.44 2.80
N ASN A 113 -16.63 3.24 2.34
CA ASN A 113 -16.24 2.11 1.47
C ASN A 113 -16.36 0.75 2.18
N LEU A 114 -16.28 0.72 3.49
CA LEU A 114 -16.49 -0.49 4.29
C LEU A 114 -17.97 -0.72 4.63
N GLY A 115 -18.86 0.22 4.25
CA GLY A 115 -20.29 0.15 4.49
C GLY A 115 -20.70 0.37 5.96
N ILE A 116 -19.91 1.13 6.73
CA ILE A 116 -20.14 1.42 8.16
C ILE A 116 -19.97 2.90 8.48
N SER A 117 -20.53 3.34 9.62
CA SER A 117 -20.31 4.70 10.09
C SER A 117 -18.85 4.92 10.52
N GLN A 118 -18.37 6.16 10.44
CA GLN A 118 -17.02 6.53 10.87
C GLN A 118 -16.83 6.25 12.38
N GLU A 119 -17.83 6.47 13.20
CA GLU A 119 -17.81 6.24 14.65
C GLU A 119 -17.61 4.75 14.95
N TYR A 120 -18.37 3.90 14.24
CA TYR A 120 -18.25 2.45 14.41
C TYR A 120 -16.91 1.93 13.92
N PHE A 121 -16.40 2.47 12.82
CA PHE A 121 -15.04 2.18 12.36
C PHE A 121 -13.97 2.55 13.39
N CYS A 122 -14.04 3.76 13.97
CA CYS A 122 -13.13 4.21 15.02
C CYS A 122 -13.16 3.28 16.22
N TYR A 123 -14.36 2.90 16.66
CA TYR A 123 -14.52 1.97 17.78
C TYR A 123 -13.89 0.61 17.50
N LEU A 124 -14.22 -0.01 16.36
CA LEU A 124 -13.66 -1.32 15.99
C LEU A 124 -12.14 -1.29 15.86
N PHE A 125 -11.62 -0.28 15.15
CA PHE A 125 -10.18 -0.16 14.92
C PHE A 125 -9.43 0.01 16.24
N ASN A 126 -9.89 0.91 17.11
CA ASN A 126 -9.25 1.12 18.41
C ASN A 126 -9.35 -0.11 19.32
N LYS A 127 -10.47 -0.82 19.30
CA LYS A 127 -10.69 -2.05 20.06
C LYS A 127 -9.71 -3.15 19.65
N ASP A 128 -9.53 -3.38 18.34
CA ASP A 128 -8.79 -4.52 17.81
C ASP A 128 -7.29 -4.23 17.67
N VAL A 129 -6.90 -2.97 17.39
CA VAL A 129 -5.51 -2.54 17.17
C VAL A 129 -4.89 -1.90 18.41
N GLY A 130 -5.71 -1.39 19.34
CA GLY A 130 -5.24 -0.76 20.58
C GLY A 130 -4.89 0.72 20.44
N GLU A 131 -5.00 1.30 19.25
CA GLU A 131 -4.76 2.71 19.00
C GLU A 131 -5.70 3.26 17.91
N THR A 132 -5.77 4.60 17.80
CA THR A 132 -6.61 5.23 16.78
C THR A 132 -6.02 5.02 15.38
N PHE A 133 -6.89 4.91 14.37
CA PHE A 133 -6.50 4.79 12.96
C PHE A 133 -5.48 5.86 12.52
N SER A 134 -5.71 7.11 12.89
CA SER A 134 -4.81 8.21 12.52
C SER A 134 -3.42 8.08 13.17
N ARG A 135 -3.34 7.57 14.39
CA ARG A 135 -2.07 7.33 15.08
C ARG A 135 -1.35 6.15 14.45
N PHE A 136 -2.05 5.05 14.22
CA PHE A 136 -1.53 3.87 13.54
C PHE A 136 -0.95 4.21 12.16
N LEU A 137 -1.69 4.96 11.34
CA LEU A 137 -1.24 5.37 10.01
C LEU A 137 0.04 6.24 10.08
N LYS A 138 0.12 7.15 11.06
CA LYS A 138 1.34 7.95 11.27
C LYS A 138 2.52 7.06 11.67
N ASN A 139 2.32 6.14 12.61
CA ASN A 139 3.33 5.19 13.05
C ASN A 139 3.83 4.36 11.88
N TYR A 140 2.92 3.80 11.09
CA TYR A 140 3.25 3.00 9.91
C TYR A 140 4.07 3.76 8.87
N ARG A 141 3.69 5.02 8.59
CA ARG A 141 4.43 5.92 7.69
C ARG A 141 5.84 6.21 8.20
N ILE A 142 6.00 6.46 9.49
CA ILE A 142 7.33 6.72 10.09
C ILE A 142 8.19 5.46 10.08
N GLU A 143 7.64 4.28 10.38
CA GLU A 143 8.40 3.02 10.29
C GLU A 143 8.84 2.71 8.85
N THR A 144 7.99 3.03 7.87
CA THR A 144 8.36 2.94 6.46
C THR A 144 9.44 3.97 6.10
N ALA A 145 9.33 5.21 6.58
CA ALA A 145 10.35 6.25 6.36
C ALA A 145 11.71 5.84 6.94
N LYS A 146 11.75 5.24 8.13
CA LYS A 146 12.98 4.71 8.73
C LYS A 146 13.68 3.71 7.81
N LYS A 147 12.92 2.82 7.17
CA LYS A 147 13.46 1.86 6.19
C LYS A 147 14.03 2.58 4.97
N LEU A 148 13.28 3.52 4.39
CA LEU A 148 13.70 4.29 3.22
C LEU A 148 14.95 5.15 3.47
N LEU A 149 15.09 5.73 4.67
CA LEU A 149 16.27 6.51 5.05
C LEU A 149 17.58 5.71 4.98
N LEU A 150 17.50 4.39 5.06
CA LEU A 150 18.66 3.48 5.01
C LEU A 150 18.96 2.96 3.59
N THR A 151 18.04 3.13 2.63
CA THR A 151 18.19 2.63 1.24
C THR A 151 18.87 3.60 0.30
N GLY A 152 19.25 4.80 0.75
CA GLY A 152 19.93 5.80 -0.08
C GLY A 152 19.00 6.76 -0.82
N VAL A 153 17.69 6.67 -0.61
CA VAL A 153 16.71 7.65 -1.11
C VAL A 153 17.03 9.03 -0.53
N PRO A 154 16.99 10.11 -1.34
CA PRO A 154 17.21 11.47 -0.84
C PRO A 154 16.24 11.79 0.31
N LYS A 155 16.78 12.27 1.43
CA LYS A 155 15.98 12.54 2.64
C LYS A 155 14.88 13.56 2.43
N GLU A 156 15.05 14.44 1.45
CA GLU A 156 14.10 15.48 1.04
C GLU A 156 12.85 14.91 0.38
N GLU A 157 12.95 13.74 -0.26
CA GLU A 157 11.86 13.06 -0.98
C GLU A 157 11.05 12.13 -0.06
N ILE A 158 11.67 11.67 1.02
CA ILE A 158 11.05 10.67 1.92
C ILE A 158 9.72 11.13 2.53
N PRO A 159 9.55 12.38 3.00
CA PRO A 159 8.25 12.82 3.53
C PRO A 159 7.12 12.59 2.52
N TYR A 160 7.33 12.95 1.28
CA TYR A 160 6.33 12.80 0.21
C TYR A 160 6.10 11.33 -0.14
N SER A 161 7.17 10.55 -0.23
CA SER A 161 7.10 9.10 -0.54
C SER A 161 6.33 8.30 0.51
N VAL A 162 6.24 8.79 1.74
CA VAL A 162 5.45 8.15 2.82
C VAL A 162 4.13 8.86 3.12
N GLY A 163 3.71 9.80 2.27
CA GLY A 163 2.39 10.43 2.33
C GLY A 163 2.26 11.63 3.26
N PHE A 164 3.36 12.32 3.57
CA PHE A 164 3.32 13.64 4.23
C PHE A 164 3.43 14.75 3.18
N SER A 165 2.50 15.69 3.20
CA SER A 165 2.52 16.85 2.31
C SER A 165 3.42 17.98 2.81
N ASP A 166 3.76 18.00 4.10
CA ASP A 166 4.60 19.01 4.74
C ASP A 166 5.82 18.37 5.41
N PRO A 167 7.05 18.63 4.92
CA PRO A 167 8.29 18.14 5.53
C PRO A 167 8.53 18.61 6.97
N LYS A 168 8.05 19.80 7.33
CA LYS A 168 8.18 20.30 8.72
C LYS A 168 7.34 19.46 9.67
N TYR A 169 6.09 19.17 9.25
CA TYR A 169 5.21 18.30 10.02
C TYR A 169 5.75 16.86 10.10
N PHE A 170 6.29 16.33 9.00
CA PHE A 170 6.97 15.03 9.00
C PHE A 170 8.11 14.98 10.02
N ASN A 171 9.03 15.95 10.02
CA ASN A 171 10.15 15.99 10.95
C ASN A 171 9.69 16.05 12.42
N LYS A 172 8.61 16.81 12.70
CA LYS A 172 8.00 16.84 14.04
C LYS A 172 7.49 15.45 14.44
N VAL A 173 6.67 14.82 13.58
CA VAL A 173 6.10 13.48 13.84
C VAL A 173 7.18 12.41 13.93
N PHE A 174 8.20 12.48 13.07
CA PHE A 174 9.32 11.56 13.11
C PHE A 174 10.03 11.62 14.47
N ARG A 175 10.34 12.81 14.97
CA ARG A 175 10.97 13.00 16.28
C ARG A 175 10.08 12.54 17.44
N GLU A 176 8.77 12.78 17.36
CA GLU A 176 7.81 12.31 18.37
C GLU A 176 7.78 10.78 18.47
N ILE A 177 7.86 10.06 17.32
CA ILE A 177 7.75 8.60 17.27
C ILE A 177 9.11 7.92 17.42
N ALA A 178 10.16 8.44 16.78
CA ALA A 178 11.49 7.84 16.78
C ALA A 178 12.35 8.28 17.98
N GLY A 179 11.95 9.35 18.70
CA GLY A 179 12.70 9.92 19.82
C GLY A 179 13.90 10.79 19.41
N ILE A 180 14.34 10.69 18.16
CA ILE A 180 15.50 11.41 17.59
C ILE A 180 15.13 12.06 16.25
N SER A 181 15.95 13.01 15.81
CA SER A 181 15.76 13.64 14.51
C SER A 181 16.12 12.70 13.35
N VAL A 182 15.62 13.00 12.15
CA VAL A 182 15.96 12.26 10.92
C VAL A 182 17.48 12.23 10.69
N ALA A 183 18.18 13.34 10.95
CA ALA A 183 19.63 13.42 10.77
C ALA A 183 20.40 12.53 11.77
N GLU A 184 19.98 12.53 13.01
CA GLU A 184 20.54 11.66 14.06
C GLU A 184 20.27 10.18 13.72
N TYR A 185 19.04 9.85 13.31
CA TYR A 185 18.67 8.50 12.91
C TYR A 185 19.57 7.96 11.78
N ILE A 186 19.80 8.78 10.74
CA ILE A 186 20.70 8.42 9.63
C ILE A 186 22.12 8.19 10.14
N LYS A 187 22.64 9.08 11.00
CA LYS A 187 23.99 9.00 11.53
C LYS A 187 24.22 7.73 12.36
N GLU A 188 23.23 7.34 13.15
CA GLU A 188 23.32 6.15 14.03
C GLU A 188 23.16 4.83 13.25
N ASN A 189 22.41 4.81 12.16
CA ASN A 189 22.04 3.57 11.45
C ASN A 189 22.70 3.40 10.08
N ARG A 190 23.37 4.42 9.52
CA ARG A 190 24.26 4.28 8.37
C ARG A 190 25.68 3.95 8.87
N LYS A 191 25.96 2.67 9.01
CA LYS A 191 27.35 2.16 9.09
C LYS A 191 27.80 1.71 7.72
#